data_002df4f0f184e8f9609de4b35c8e3bb7
#
_entry.id   002df4f0f184e8f9609de4b35c8e3bb7
#
_cell.length_a   1.000
_cell.length_b   1.000
_cell.length_c   1.000
_cell.angle_alpha   90.00
_cell.angle_beta   90.00
_cell.angle_gamma   90.00
#
_symmetry.space_group_name_H-M   'P 1'
#
loop_
_entity.id
_entity.type
_entity.pdbx_description
1 polymer ?
#
loop_
_entity_poly.entity_id
_entity_poly.type
_entity_poly.pdbx_seq_one_letter_code
_entity_poly.pdbx_strand_id
1 'polypeptide(L)'
;MKRAVLYLRVSTLDQTTANQERELREIAGRIGCEIVKVYKDHGISGTRGRDKRPGFDTLCRDATKRQFDVIMAWSVDRLGRSLQDLVGFLSEIHALKIDLYLHQQGLDTTTPAGKAMFQMMGVFAEFERAMIQERIRAGLRRAVGEGKQLGRPRLDPELEKRIQKALAAPRRPGVRELAKQFGVAVGTVQRISRPFVGANPVGA
;
A
#
# COMPACT_ATOMS: atom_id res chain seq x y z
N MET A 1 33.09 -1.56 -6.70
CA MET A 1 32.30 -0.33 -6.76
C MET A 1 30.84 -0.71 -6.61
N LYS A 2 30.05 -0.06 -5.72
CA LYS A 2 28.63 -0.37 -5.59
C LYS A 2 27.85 0.21 -6.76
N ARG A 3 26.89 -0.55 -7.29
CA ARG A 3 25.98 -0.10 -8.37
C ARG A 3 24.88 0.72 -7.74
N ALA A 4 24.75 2.00 -8.10
CA ALA A 4 23.71 2.88 -7.59
C ALA A 4 22.71 3.26 -8.69
N VAL A 5 21.50 3.55 -8.29
CA VAL A 5 20.44 4.08 -9.18
C VAL A 5 19.91 5.37 -8.59
N LEU A 6 19.53 6.29 -9.47
CA LEU A 6 18.85 7.52 -9.08
C LEU A 6 17.35 7.36 -9.28
N TYR A 7 16.59 7.82 -8.30
CA TYR A 7 15.16 8.02 -8.43
C TYR A 7 14.81 9.50 -8.34
N LEU A 8 14.25 10.04 -9.39
CA LEU A 8 13.88 11.44 -9.54
C LEU A 8 12.38 11.56 -9.81
N ARG A 9 11.70 12.41 -9.04
CA ARG A 9 10.29 12.74 -9.28
C ARG A 9 10.17 14.21 -9.66
N VAL A 10 9.63 14.46 -10.84
CA VAL A 10 9.48 15.79 -11.44
C VAL A 10 8.05 16.29 -11.24
N SER A 11 7.87 17.41 -10.54
CA SER A 11 6.69 18.25 -10.72
C SER A 11 7.02 19.25 -11.82
N THR A 12 6.21 19.50 -12.74
CA THR A 12 6.15 20.44 -13.89
C THR A 12 7.27 21.46 -14.22
N LEU A 13 8.38 21.58 -13.50
CA LEU A 13 9.45 22.55 -13.75
C LEU A 13 10.82 21.88 -13.93
N ASP A 14 11.29 21.80 -15.15
CA ASP A 14 12.45 21.07 -15.62
C ASP A 14 13.82 21.47 -15.00
N GLN A 15 13.98 22.66 -14.49
CA GLN A 15 15.28 23.15 -14.02
C GLN A 15 15.75 22.51 -12.71
N THR A 16 14.85 22.17 -11.80
CA THR A 16 15.19 21.68 -10.46
C THR A 16 15.71 20.24 -10.47
N THR A 17 15.26 19.42 -11.42
CA THR A 17 15.66 18.01 -11.50
C THR A 17 17.02 17.78 -12.13
N ALA A 18 17.41 18.58 -13.09
CA ALA A 18 18.75 18.51 -13.68
C ALA A 18 19.82 18.83 -12.62
N ASN A 19 19.56 19.83 -11.75
CA ASN A 19 20.44 20.16 -10.63
C ASN A 19 20.49 19.03 -9.59
N GLN A 20 19.33 18.48 -9.22
CA GLN A 20 19.26 17.34 -8.27
C GLN A 20 19.98 16.11 -8.82
N GLU A 21 19.79 15.78 -10.10
CA GLU A 21 20.48 14.67 -10.74
C GLU A 21 22.00 14.88 -10.74
N ARG A 22 22.47 16.08 -11.12
CA ARG A 22 23.90 16.41 -11.14
C ARG A 22 24.51 16.26 -9.74
N GLU A 23 23.87 16.80 -8.72
CA GLU A 23 24.38 16.76 -7.35
C GLU A 23 24.39 15.32 -6.81
N LEU A 24 23.37 14.52 -7.06
CA LEU A 24 23.35 13.11 -6.70
C LEU A 24 24.46 12.30 -7.42
N ARG A 25 24.79 12.64 -8.68
CA ARG A 25 25.90 12.00 -9.41
C ARG A 25 27.26 12.35 -8.80
N GLU A 26 27.46 13.62 -8.42
CA GLU A 26 28.67 14.05 -7.74
C GLU A 26 28.85 13.34 -6.39
N ILE A 27 27.76 13.19 -5.63
CA ILE A 27 27.76 12.46 -4.37
C ILE A 27 28.06 10.98 -4.60
N ALA A 28 27.42 10.34 -5.59
CA ALA A 28 27.70 8.95 -5.93
C ALA A 28 29.18 8.70 -6.21
N GLY A 29 29.83 9.60 -6.95
CA GLY A 29 31.28 9.54 -7.18
C GLY A 29 32.09 9.63 -5.88
N ARG A 30 31.70 10.53 -4.96
CA ARG A 30 32.38 10.70 -3.66
C ARG A 30 32.26 9.48 -2.74
N ILE A 31 31.12 8.80 -2.74
CA ILE A 31 30.89 7.60 -1.92
C ILE A 31 31.31 6.29 -2.62
N GLY A 32 31.95 6.39 -3.79
CA GLY A 32 32.44 5.22 -4.53
C GLY A 32 31.36 4.37 -5.17
N CYS A 33 30.26 4.99 -5.59
CA CYS A 33 29.15 4.33 -6.31
C CYS A 33 29.17 4.69 -7.80
N GLU A 34 28.82 3.71 -8.65
CA GLU A 34 28.58 3.89 -10.09
C GLU A 34 27.09 3.99 -10.35
N ILE A 35 26.65 5.04 -11.07
CA ILE A 35 25.25 5.20 -11.46
C ILE A 35 24.97 4.35 -12.69
N VAL A 36 24.27 3.23 -12.50
CA VAL A 36 23.90 2.29 -13.58
C VAL A 36 22.59 2.62 -14.23
N LYS A 37 21.66 3.32 -13.56
CA LYS A 37 20.36 3.67 -14.11
C LYS A 37 19.74 4.87 -13.41
N VAL A 38 18.90 5.63 -14.15
CA VAL A 38 18.09 6.72 -13.61
C VAL A 38 16.62 6.42 -13.91
N TYR A 39 15.79 6.44 -12.85
CA TYR A 39 14.35 6.29 -12.95
C TYR A 39 13.71 7.66 -12.74
N LYS A 40 12.78 8.02 -13.64
CA LYS A 40 12.11 9.33 -13.59
C LYS A 40 10.59 9.15 -13.66
N ASP A 41 9.88 9.86 -12.81
CA ASP A 41 8.42 10.01 -12.89
C ASP A 41 8.07 11.49 -13.12
N HIS A 42 7.39 11.79 -14.23
CA HIS A 42 7.05 13.15 -14.65
C HIS A 42 5.60 13.50 -14.29
N GLY A 43 5.37 14.72 -13.78
CA GLY A 43 4.04 15.31 -13.63
C GLY A 43 3.09 14.56 -12.70
N ILE A 44 3.60 13.62 -11.90
CA ILE A 44 2.80 12.80 -11.03
C ILE A 44 2.83 13.38 -9.62
N SER A 45 1.68 13.93 -9.19
CA SER A 45 1.50 14.32 -7.80
C SER A 45 1.85 13.17 -6.87
N GLY A 46 2.60 13.44 -5.79
CA GLY A 46 2.91 12.46 -4.75
C GLY A 46 1.68 11.77 -4.15
N THR A 47 0.45 12.20 -4.51
CA THR A 47 -0.82 11.62 -4.06
C THR A 47 -1.25 10.35 -4.80
N ARG A 48 -0.55 9.87 -5.83
CA ARG A 48 -0.94 8.69 -6.62
C ARG A 48 -0.13 7.46 -6.21
N GLY A 49 -0.77 6.31 -6.07
CA GLY A 49 -0.15 5.04 -5.67
C GLY A 49 0.97 4.56 -6.61
N ARG A 50 1.61 3.46 -6.26
CA ARG A 50 2.70 2.81 -7.03
C ARG A 50 2.30 2.52 -8.47
N ASP A 51 1.06 2.10 -8.70
CA ASP A 51 0.42 1.80 -9.99
C ASP A 51 0.42 2.98 -10.98
N LYS A 52 0.52 4.21 -10.48
CA LYS A 52 0.56 5.44 -11.27
C LYS A 52 1.94 6.09 -11.35
N ARG A 53 2.99 5.40 -10.92
CA ARG A 53 4.40 5.82 -10.91
C ARG A 53 5.25 4.80 -11.67
N PRO A 54 5.24 4.79 -13.00
CA PRO A 54 5.89 3.76 -13.80
C PRO A 54 7.41 3.66 -13.57
N GLY A 55 8.07 4.80 -13.33
CA GLY A 55 9.48 4.84 -12.97
C GLY A 55 9.75 4.16 -11.63
N PHE A 56 8.94 4.47 -10.60
CA PHE A 56 9.06 3.87 -9.29
C PHE A 56 8.70 2.38 -9.29
N ASP A 57 7.65 1.98 -10.02
CA ASP A 57 7.28 0.58 -10.17
C ASP A 57 8.39 -0.23 -10.85
N THR A 58 9.01 0.34 -11.89
CA THR A 58 10.16 -0.30 -12.56
C THR A 58 11.36 -0.40 -11.61
N LEU A 59 11.66 0.64 -10.82
CA LEU A 59 12.70 0.61 -9.80
C LEU A 59 12.46 -0.53 -8.80
N CYS A 60 11.24 -0.69 -8.29
CA CYS A 60 10.91 -1.78 -7.35
C CYS A 60 11.08 -3.17 -7.99
N ARG A 61 10.68 -3.35 -9.26
CA ARG A 61 10.89 -4.61 -9.99
C ARG A 61 12.37 -4.92 -10.22
N ASP A 62 13.17 -3.92 -10.55
CA ASP A 62 14.61 -4.08 -10.77
C ASP A 62 15.33 -4.31 -9.43
N ALA A 63 14.85 -3.73 -8.32
CA ALA A 63 15.31 -4.01 -6.96
C ALA A 63 15.12 -5.50 -6.60
N THR A 64 13.95 -6.06 -6.87
CA THR A 64 13.67 -7.49 -6.64
C THR A 64 14.63 -8.39 -7.44
N LYS A 65 15.06 -7.95 -8.63
CA LYS A 65 16.05 -8.65 -9.46
C LYS A 65 17.51 -8.37 -9.05
N ARG A 66 17.73 -7.57 -8.01
CA ARG A 66 19.06 -7.15 -7.51
C ARG A 66 19.97 -6.56 -8.60
N GLN A 67 19.40 -5.71 -9.46
CA GLN A 67 20.15 -5.08 -10.53
C GLN A 67 21.08 -3.96 -10.04
N PHE A 68 20.91 -3.50 -8.80
CA PHE A 68 21.70 -2.48 -8.14
C PHE A 68 21.77 -2.70 -6.63
N ASP A 69 22.69 -1.98 -6.00
CA ASP A 69 23.03 -2.17 -4.59
C ASP A 69 22.61 -0.96 -3.73
N VAL A 70 22.42 0.23 -4.35
CA VAL A 70 22.08 1.49 -3.66
C VAL A 70 21.00 2.23 -4.45
N ILE A 71 19.99 2.72 -3.75
CA ILE A 71 19.01 3.69 -4.28
C ILE A 71 19.36 5.06 -3.74
N MET A 72 19.49 6.03 -4.62
CA MET A 72 19.72 7.43 -4.26
C MET A 72 18.55 8.29 -4.68
N ALA A 73 18.03 9.08 -3.76
CA ALA A 73 16.95 10.03 -4.02
C ALA A 73 17.21 11.36 -3.36
N TRP A 74 16.58 12.42 -3.88
CA TRP A 74 16.75 13.76 -3.35
C TRP A 74 16.19 13.90 -1.93
N SER A 75 15.01 13.37 -1.70
CA SER A 75 14.31 13.45 -0.42
C SER A 75 13.31 12.32 -0.25
N VAL A 76 12.93 12.08 0.99
CA VAL A 76 11.99 11.04 1.41
C VAL A 76 10.62 11.16 0.75
N ASP A 77 10.12 12.38 0.52
CA ASP A 77 8.84 12.64 -0.14
C ASP A 77 8.82 12.23 -1.62
N ARG A 78 9.99 11.98 -2.21
CA ARG A 78 10.09 11.41 -3.56
C ARG A 78 9.74 9.93 -3.58
N LEU A 79 10.09 9.20 -2.53
CA LEU A 79 9.89 7.74 -2.41
C LEU A 79 8.48 7.37 -1.94
N GLY A 80 8.00 8.01 -0.87
CA GLY A 80 6.71 7.73 -0.25
C GLY A 80 5.84 8.97 -0.10
N ARG A 81 4.56 8.78 0.03
CA ARG A 81 3.51 9.78 0.18
C ARG A 81 3.02 9.91 1.62
N SER A 82 2.95 8.79 2.25
CA SER A 82 2.62 8.62 3.65
C SER A 82 3.80 7.95 4.35
N LEU A 83 3.87 8.11 5.64
CA LEU A 83 4.85 7.38 6.43
C LEU A 83 4.70 5.87 6.24
N GLN A 84 3.47 5.38 6.06
CA GLN A 84 3.18 3.97 5.81
C GLN A 84 3.76 3.46 4.48
N ASP A 85 3.59 4.21 3.38
CA ASP A 85 4.15 3.84 2.07
C ASP A 85 5.67 3.82 2.11
N LEU A 86 6.25 4.84 2.76
CA LEU A 86 7.68 4.95 2.93
C LEU A 86 8.24 3.76 3.70
N VAL A 87 7.63 3.42 4.84
CA VAL A 87 8.06 2.31 5.70
C VAL A 87 7.92 0.97 5.00
N GLY A 88 6.82 0.77 4.26
CA GLY A 88 6.66 -0.42 3.42
C GLY A 88 7.81 -0.54 2.43
N PHE A 89 8.10 0.52 1.69
CA PHE A 89 9.21 0.56 0.74
C PHE A 89 10.58 0.35 1.42
N LEU A 90 10.80 1.01 2.56
CA LEU A 90 12.04 0.87 3.32
C LEU A 90 12.23 -0.57 3.82
N SER A 91 11.18 -1.22 4.27
CA SER A 91 11.21 -2.63 4.70
C SER A 91 11.51 -3.57 3.51
N GLU A 92 10.91 -3.30 2.34
CA GLU A 92 11.18 -4.07 1.11
C GLU A 92 12.66 -3.99 0.70
N ILE A 93 13.23 -2.79 0.61
CA ILE A 93 14.64 -2.61 0.20
C ILE A 93 15.62 -3.17 1.24
N HIS A 94 15.27 -3.07 2.53
CA HIS A 94 16.08 -3.66 3.59
C HIS A 94 16.12 -5.18 3.50
N ALA A 95 14.99 -5.84 3.28
CA ALA A 95 14.91 -7.27 3.07
C ALA A 95 15.73 -7.73 1.84
N LEU A 96 15.81 -6.90 0.81
CA LEU A 96 16.62 -7.12 -0.39
C LEU A 96 18.10 -6.78 -0.18
N LYS A 97 18.49 -6.24 0.99
CA LYS A 97 19.84 -5.74 1.30
C LYS A 97 20.31 -4.64 0.35
N ILE A 98 19.39 -3.77 -0.07
CA ILE A 98 19.68 -2.60 -0.89
C ILE A 98 19.84 -1.41 0.04
N ASP A 99 20.94 -0.68 -0.10
CA ASP A 99 21.20 0.54 0.65
C ASP A 99 20.41 1.73 0.11
N LEU A 100 20.18 2.73 0.95
CA LEU A 100 19.47 3.96 0.62
C LEU A 100 20.30 5.19 0.95
N TYR A 101 20.34 6.14 0.02
CA TYR A 101 20.87 7.48 0.23
C TYR A 101 19.80 8.54 0.00
N LEU A 102 19.52 9.38 0.99
CA LEU A 102 18.60 10.51 0.92
C LEU A 102 19.35 11.81 1.18
N HIS A 103 19.47 12.63 0.14
CA HIS A 103 20.30 13.84 0.18
C HIS A 103 19.82 14.86 1.24
N GLN A 104 18.56 15.28 1.18
CA GLN A 104 18.04 16.31 2.09
C GLN A 104 18.02 15.87 3.56
N GLN A 105 17.83 14.58 3.84
CA GLN A 105 17.80 14.04 5.19
C GLN A 105 19.21 13.68 5.71
N GLY A 106 20.23 13.74 4.88
CA GLY A 106 21.58 13.27 5.22
C GLY A 106 21.61 11.79 5.60
N LEU A 107 20.63 11.00 5.14
CA LEU A 107 20.53 9.58 5.44
C LEU A 107 21.36 8.77 4.45
N ASP A 108 22.34 8.04 4.96
CA ASP A 108 23.18 7.12 4.20
C ASP A 108 23.25 5.77 4.92
N THR A 109 22.46 4.80 4.44
CA THR A 109 22.44 3.47 5.04
C THR A 109 23.63 2.59 4.67
N THR A 110 24.56 3.10 3.85
CA THR A 110 25.86 2.42 3.65
C THR A 110 26.75 2.54 4.90
N THR A 111 26.47 3.53 5.77
CA THR A 111 27.16 3.76 7.03
C THR A 111 26.46 3.09 8.21
N PRO A 112 27.18 2.68 9.27
CA PRO A 112 26.57 2.13 10.48
C PRO A 112 25.55 3.08 11.14
N ALA A 113 25.87 4.38 11.21
CA ALA A 113 24.99 5.39 11.79
C ALA A 113 23.70 5.56 10.98
N GLY A 114 23.79 5.62 9.65
CA GLY A 114 22.62 5.69 8.78
C GLY A 114 21.77 4.42 8.82
N LYS A 115 22.39 3.23 8.97
CA LYS A 115 21.64 1.98 9.21
C LYS A 115 20.87 2.03 10.52
N ALA A 116 21.49 2.49 11.59
CA ALA A 116 20.81 2.63 12.89
C ALA A 116 19.65 3.61 12.79
N MET A 117 19.86 4.78 12.17
CA MET A 117 18.80 5.77 11.95
C MET A 117 17.64 5.19 11.11
N PHE A 118 17.96 4.45 10.06
CA PHE A 118 16.99 3.78 9.22
C PHE A 118 16.16 2.75 10.01
N GLN A 119 16.79 1.93 10.84
CA GLN A 119 16.12 0.98 11.70
C GLN A 119 15.18 1.66 12.71
N MET A 120 15.63 2.77 13.31
CA MET A 120 14.77 3.57 14.19
C MET A 120 13.54 4.12 13.46
N MET A 121 13.68 4.62 12.24
CA MET A 121 12.54 5.06 11.43
C MET A 121 11.55 3.91 11.20
N GLY A 122 12.01 2.69 10.94
CA GLY A 122 11.18 1.49 10.82
C GLY A 122 10.38 1.23 12.09
N VAL A 123 11.02 1.25 13.26
CA VAL A 123 10.36 1.07 14.56
C VAL A 123 9.29 2.13 14.82
N PHE A 124 9.60 3.41 14.57
CA PHE A 124 8.61 4.49 14.71
C PHE A 124 7.39 4.31 13.83
N ALA A 125 7.57 3.81 12.65
CA ALA A 125 6.50 3.59 11.72
C ALA A 125 5.63 2.37 12.07
N GLU A 126 6.20 1.31 12.60
CA GLU A 126 5.43 0.20 13.18
C GLU A 126 4.62 0.67 14.40
N PHE A 127 5.23 1.49 15.24
CA PHE A 127 4.55 2.08 16.39
C PHE A 127 3.36 2.96 15.95
N GLU A 128 3.56 3.85 14.97
CA GLU A 128 2.46 4.67 14.43
C GLU A 128 1.33 3.81 13.84
N ARG A 129 1.68 2.74 13.08
CA ARG A 129 0.69 1.79 12.56
C ARG A 129 -0.11 1.13 13.68
N ALA A 130 0.55 0.69 14.75
CA ALA A 130 -0.09 0.08 15.91
C ALA A 130 -1.05 1.07 16.58
N MET A 131 -0.63 2.32 16.78
CA MET A 131 -1.46 3.38 17.36
C MET A 131 -2.69 3.70 16.49
N ILE A 132 -2.55 3.74 15.17
CA ILE A 132 -3.68 3.94 14.25
C ILE A 132 -4.66 2.76 14.35
N GLN A 133 -4.17 1.53 14.35
CA GLN A 133 -5.02 0.34 14.48
C GLN A 133 -5.76 0.32 15.81
N GLU A 134 -5.10 0.67 16.90
CA GLU A 134 -5.73 0.76 18.21
C GLU A 134 -6.83 1.82 18.25
N ARG A 135 -6.59 2.99 17.66
CA ARG A 135 -7.61 4.05 17.54
C ARG A 135 -8.81 3.59 16.72
N ILE A 136 -8.59 2.90 15.60
CA ILE A 136 -9.66 2.32 14.77
C ILE A 136 -10.45 1.29 15.58
N ARG A 137 -9.78 0.36 16.26
CA ARG A 137 -10.45 -0.65 17.11
C ARG A 137 -11.26 -0.02 18.23
N ALA A 138 -10.72 1.00 18.87
CA ALA A 138 -11.44 1.75 19.90
C ALA A 138 -12.68 2.46 19.33
N GLY A 139 -12.57 3.07 18.16
CA GLY A 139 -13.70 3.67 17.45
C GLY A 139 -14.78 2.65 17.07
N LEU A 140 -14.38 1.47 16.57
CA LEU A 140 -15.32 0.39 16.24
C LEU A 140 -16.03 -0.14 17.49
N ARG A 141 -15.30 -0.36 18.61
CA ARG A 141 -15.91 -0.78 19.89
C ARG A 141 -16.93 0.24 20.39
N ARG A 142 -16.61 1.54 20.30
CA ARG A 142 -17.54 2.61 20.66
C ARG A 142 -18.80 2.59 19.79
N ALA A 143 -18.63 2.47 18.45
CA ALA A 143 -19.76 2.41 17.53
C ALA A 143 -20.68 1.20 17.81
N VAL A 144 -20.12 0.03 18.15
CA VAL A 144 -20.89 -1.15 18.57
C VAL A 144 -21.59 -0.88 19.91
N GLY A 145 -20.93 -0.27 20.88
CA GLY A 145 -21.53 0.12 22.16
C GLY A 145 -22.66 1.13 22.01
N GLU A 146 -22.62 2.00 21.00
CA GLU A 146 -23.71 2.91 20.61
C GLU A 146 -24.83 2.22 19.79
N GLY A 147 -24.78 0.88 19.63
CA GLY A 147 -25.78 0.12 18.89
C GLY A 147 -25.62 0.18 17.37
N LYS A 148 -24.54 0.74 16.83
CA LYS A 148 -24.30 0.75 15.40
C LYS A 148 -23.89 -0.64 14.91
N GLN A 149 -24.59 -1.13 13.90
CA GLN A 149 -24.25 -2.39 13.25
C GLN A 149 -23.10 -2.17 12.27
N LEU A 150 -21.99 -2.87 12.49
CA LEU A 150 -20.83 -2.81 11.60
C LEU A 150 -21.00 -3.76 10.42
N GLY A 151 -20.40 -3.39 9.29
CA GLY A 151 -20.41 -4.18 8.08
C GLY A 151 -21.50 -3.79 7.09
N ARG A 152 -21.76 -4.68 6.12
CA ARG A 152 -22.81 -4.45 5.11
C ARG A 152 -24.18 -4.48 5.76
N PRO A 153 -25.09 -3.52 5.47
CA PRO A 153 -26.46 -3.56 5.97
C PRO A 153 -27.12 -4.90 5.66
N ARG A 154 -27.90 -5.40 6.62
CA ARG A 154 -28.67 -6.63 6.41
C ARG A 154 -29.71 -6.38 5.31
N LEU A 155 -30.02 -7.46 4.58
CA LEU A 155 -31.11 -7.43 3.64
C LEU A 155 -32.41 -7.22 4.42
N ASP A 156 -33.37 -6.51 3.81
CA ASP A 156 -34.72 -6.39 4.36
C ASP A 156 -35.28 -7.80 4.66
N PRO A 157 -35.72 -8.07 5.91
CA PRO A 157 -36.24 -9.39 6.30
C PRO A 157 -37.41 -9.87 5.42
N GLU A 158 -38.29 -8.96 4.97
CA GLU A 158 -39.39 -9.31 4.10
C GLU A 158 -38.92 -9.69 2.69
N LEU A 159 -37.91 -8.99 2.18
CA LEU A 159 -37.27 -9.34 0.92
C LEU A 159 -36.55 -10.69 1.02
N GLU A 160 -35.90 -10.97 2.14
CA GLU A 160 -35.23 -12.25 2.39
C GLU A 160 -36.23 -13.40 2.41
N LYS A 161 -37.36 -13.26 3.12
CA LYS A 161 -38.46 -14.24 3.14
C LYS A 161 -39.06 -14.48 1.73
N ARG A 162 -39.21 -13.42 0.95
CA ARG A 162 -39.72 -13.53 -0.44
C ARG A 162 -38.76 -14.33 -1.32
N ILE A 163 -37.47 -14.10 -1.18
CA ILE A 163 -36.43 -14.84 -1.90
C ILE A 163 -36.44 -16.32 -1.46
N GLN A 164 -36.52 -16.59 -0.14
CA GLN A 164 -36.60 -17.95 0.39
C GLN A 164 -37.83 -18.71 -0.16
N LYS A 165 -39.00 -18.05 -0.18
CA LYS A 165 -40.23 -18.63 -0.76
C LYS A 165 -40.07 -18.96 -2.24
N ALA A 166 -39.44 -18.06 -3.01
CA ALA A 166 -39.16 -18.30 -4.43
C ALA A 166 -38.16 -19.44 -4.66
N LEU A 167 -37.17 -19.58 -3.77
CA LEU A 167 -36.21 -20.68 -3.81
C LEU A 167 -36.81 -22.05 -3.46
N ALA A 168 -37.85 -22.07 -2.64
CA ALA A 168 -38.56 -23.29 -2.24
C ALA A 168 -39.59 -23.77 -3.27
N ALA A 169 -39.89 -23.00 -4.31
CA ALA A 169 -40.89 -23.36 -5.32
C ALA A 169 -40.45 -24.59 -6.16
N PRO A 170 -41.35 -25.54 -6.51
CA PRO A 170 -41.00 -26.76 -7.26
C PRO A 170 -40.39 -26.50 -8.65
N ARG A 171 -40.76 -25.40 -9.31
CA ARG A 171 -40.20 -24.92 -10.60
C ARG A 171 -39.55 -23.58 -10.43
N ARG A 172 -38.52 -23.50 -9.56
CA ARG A 172 -37.82 -22.25 -9.27
C ARG A 172 -37.00 -21.77 -10.46
N PRO A 173 -36.95 -20.45 -10.73
CA PRO A 173 -35.99 -19.85 -11.64
C PRO A 173 -34.56 -20.04 -11.17
N GLY A 174 -33.60 -19.92 -12.08
CA GLY A 174 -32.18 -19.95 -11.74
C GLY A 174 -31.77 -18.83 -10.79
N VAL A 175 -30.70 -19.04 -10.01
CA VAL A 175 -30.20 -18.05 -9.02
C VAL A 175 -29.93 -16.67 -9.66
N ARG A 176 -29.46 -16.64 -10.90
CA ARG A 176 -29.23 -15.39 -11.63
C ARG A 176 -30.54 -14.67 -11.98
N GLU A 177 -31.54 -15.40 -12.32
CA GLU A 177 -32.85 -14.88 -12.69
C GLU A 177 -33.59 -14.35 -11.46
N LEU A 178 -33.53 -15.09 -10.34
CA LEU A 178 -34.02 -14.61 -9.05
C LEU A 178 -33.31 -13.35 -8.59
N ALA A 179 -32.00 -13.27 -8.75
CA ALA A 179 -31.22 -12.07 -8.43
C ALA A 179 -31.71 -10.86 -9.23
N LYS A 180 -31.97 -11.03 -10.52
CA LYS A 180 -32.52 -9.99 -11.39
C LYS A 180 -33.96 -9.62 -10.99
N GLN A 181 -34.80 -10.60 -10.71
CA GLN A 181 -36.21 -10.40 -10.32
C GLN A 181 -36.35 -9.60 -9.02
N PHE A 182 -35.50 -9.89 -8.02
CA PHE A 182 -35.52 -9.22 -6.72
C PHE A 182 -34.60 -8.03 -6.60
N GLY A 183 -33.86 -7.65 -7.66
CA GLY A 183 -32.94 -6.49 -7.65
C GLY A 183 -31.75 -6.65 -6.69
N VAL A 184 -31.28 -7.86 -6.44
CA VAL A 184 -30.20 -8.17 -5.51
C VAL A 184 -29.00 -8.79 -6.24
N ALA A 185 -27.82 -8.76 -5.60
CA ALA A 185 -26.65 -9.43 -6.15
C ALA A 185 -26.84 -10.97 -6.15
N VAL A 186 -26.29 -11.64 -7.17
CA VAL A 186 -26.32 -13.10 -7.30
C VAL A 186 -25.81 -13.80 -6.03
N GLY A 187 -24.73 -13.29 -5.44
CA GLY A 187 -24.17 -13.80 -4.18
C GLY A 187 -25.14 -13.71 -2.99
N THR A 188 -26.08 -12.76 -3.00
CA THR A 188 -27.12 -12.67 -1.96
C THR A 188 -28.10 -13.85 -2.06
N VAL A 189 -28.56 -14.16 -3.27
CA VAL A 189 -29.44 -15.31 -3.49
C VAL A 189 -28.73 -16.63 -3.20
N GLN A 190 -27.47 -16.76 -3.58
CA GLN A 190 -26.62 -17.93 -3.25
C GLN A 190 -26.49 -18.13 -1.75
N ARG A 191 -26.23 -17.05 -0.99
CA ARG A 191 -26.12 -17.11 0.48
C ARG A 191 -27.43 -17.57 1.12
N ILE A 192 -28.57 -17.10 0.64
CA ILE A 192 -29.88 -17.48 1.15
C ILE A 192 -30.20 -18.93 0.78
N SER A 193 -29.80 -19.39 -0.40
CA SER A 193 -30.04 -20.78 -0.85
C SER A 193 -29.15 -21.80 -0.12
N ARG A 194 -28.02 -21.39 0.40
CA ARG A 194 -27.06 -22.22 1.15
C ARG A 194 -26.68 -21.50 2.44
N PRO A 195 -27.51 -21.46 3.45
CA PRO A 195 -27.19 -20.85 4.72
C PRO A 195 -25.89 -21.50 5.26
N PHE A 196 -24.95 -20.66 5.69
CA PHE A 196 -23.67 -21.12 6.23
C PHE A 196 -23.96 -21.81 7.57
N VAL A 197 -23.93 -23.14 7.58
CA VAL A 197 -23.99 -23.94 8.80
C VAL A 197 -22.58 -23.91 9.41
N GLY A 198 -22.32 -22.95 10.30
CA GLY A 198 -21.03 -22.90 10.98
C GLY A 198 -20.48 -21.49 11.23
N ALA A 199 -21.24 -20.65 11.91
CA ALA A 199 -20.66 -19.60 12.70
C ALA A 199 -21.19 -19.76 14.13
N ASN A 200 -20.46 -20.46 14.96
CA ASN A 200 -20.61 -20.31 16.40
C ASN A 200 -20.55 -18.82 16.72
N PRO A 201 -21.49 -18.28 17.50
CA PRO A 201 -21.31 -16.95 18.06
C PRO A 201 -20.06 -17.05 18.93
N VAL A 202 -19.01 -16.30 18.57
CA VAL A 202 -17.86 -16.10 19.44
C VAL A 202 -18.40 -15.58 20.75
N GLY A 203 -18.19 -16.38 21.77
CA GLY A 203 -18.71 -16.24 23.11
C GLY A 203 -18.36 -14.89 23.76
N ALA A 204 -19.17 -14.66 24.75
CA ALA A 204 -19.17 -13.59 25.73
C ALA A 204 -17.79 -13.15 26.20
#